data_8063c8e6a82c95efd6b1e06712ab8a2d
#
_entry.id   8063c8e6a82c95efd6b1e06712ab8a2d
#
_cell.length_a   1.000
_cell.length_b   1.000
_cell.length_c   1.000
_cell.angle_alpha   90.00
_cell.angle_beta   90.00
_cell.angle_gamma   90.00
#
_symmetry.space_group_name_H-M   'P 1'
#
loop_
_entity.id
_entity.type
_entity.pdbx_description
1 polymer ?
#
loop_
_entity_poly.entity_id
_entity_poly.type
_entity_poly.pdbx_seq_one_letter_code
_entity_poly.pdbx_strand_id
1 'polypeptide(L)'
;MKNLMKELNIMDKFEFKFLSFELDPNAPKESKINLVESMAKKYHMPVEQSRKSIEYINKLGKAEGLDFRNDTSRLGNTFNAHRLTKYIESKGNYENTEKIINLLYDAYFTKNLLISDEKVLIDLGIQAGCTKEEVEKLLASNEFTKEVRQDEEAGYSEGVHGVPYFIINNEVISGAVPKEEMKEVLLRVLKNEEKKGKDGHPEGVVCDETGCHFKKK
;
A
#
# COMPACT_ATOMS: atom_id res chain seq x y z
N MET A 1 9.35 -3.21 -5.61
CA MET A 1 10.20 -2.64 -4.53
C MET A 1 10.86 -3.72 -3.67
N LYS A 2 10.15 -4.58 -2.92
CA LYS A 2 10.77 -5.59 -2.02
C LYS A 2 11.75 -6.53 -2.71
N ASN A 3 11.45 -7.04 -3.91
CA ASN A 3 12.40 -7.87 -4.66
C ASN A 3 13.70 -7.13 -4.99
N LEU A 4 13.60 -5.87 -5.39
CA LEU A 4 14.75 -5.01 -5.63
C LEU A 4 15.58 -4.79 -4.35
N MET A 5 14.93 -4.57 -3.21
CA MET A 5 15.63 -4.41 -1.93
C MET A 5 16.34 -5.70 -1.49
N LYS A 6 15.75 -6.88 -1.76
CA LYS A 6 16.43 -8.18 -1.57
C LYS A 6 17.65 -8.32 -2.47
N GLU A 7 17.52 -7.99 -3.76
CA GLU A 7 18.64 -8.01 -4.71
C GLU A 7 19.80 -7.09 -4.30
N LEU A 8 19.47 -5.94 -3.71
CA LEU A 8 20.44 -4.97 -3.21
C LEU A 8 20.97 -5.29 -1.80
N ASN A 9 20.41 -6.31 -1.14
CA ASN A 9 20.72 -6.69 0.24
C ASN A 9 20.53 -5.53 1.26
N ILE A 10 19.41 -4.81 1.13
CA ILE A 10 19.08 -3.63 1.94
C ILE A 10 17.71 -3.74 2.65
N MET A 11 17.09 -4.93 2.67
CA MET A 11 15.77 -5.14 3.30
C MET A 11 15.75 -4.78 4.78
N ASP A 12 16.84 -5.05 5.48
CA ASP A 12 17.03 -4.79 6.91
C ASP A 12 17.21 -3.30 7.26
N LYS A 13 17.39 -2.45 6.25
CA LYS A 13 17.55 -1.00 6.40
C LYS A 13 16.22 -0.22 6.34
N PHE A 14 15.13 -0.92 6.05
CA PHE A 14 13.83 -0.27 5.86
C PHE A 14 12.74 -0.97 6.67
N GLU A 15 11.90 -0.19 7.31
CA GLU A 15 10.65 -0.61 7.88
C GLU A 15 9.50 -0.27 6.93
N PHE A 16 8.55 -1.18 6.79
CA PHE A 16 7.38 -0.98 5.93
C PHE A 16 6.13 -0.74 6.75
N LYS A 17 5.42 0.32 6.43
CA LYS A 17 4.09 0.59 6.92
C LYS A 17 3.12 0.69 5.75
N PHE A 18 2.01 -0.03 5.83
CA PHE A 18 0.93 0.05 4.86
C PHE A 18 -0.14 1.00 5.35
N LEU A 19 -0.51 1.98 4.52
CA LEU A 19 -1.60 2.90 4.80
C LEU A 19 -2.81 2.55 3.94
N SER A 20 -4.00 2.71 4.52
CA SER A 20 -5.27 2.51 3.83
C SER A 20 -5.56 3.69 2.93
N PHE A 21 -6.05 3.43 1.71
CA PHE A 21 -6.48 4.47 0.79
C PHE A 21 -7.56 3.93 -0.16
N GLU A 22 -8.80 4.37 -0.01
CA GLU A 22 -9.89 4.03 -0.93
C GLU A 22 -9.80 4.91 -2.19
N LEU A 23 -9.68 4.30 -3.37
CA LEU A 23 -9.71 5.03 -4.65
C LEU A 23 -11.08 5.62 -4.99
N ASP A 24 -12.13 5.06 -4.40
CA ASP A 24 -13.52 5.52 -4.49
C ASP A 24 -14.26 5.19 -3.18
N PRO A 25 -14.25 6.10 -2.17
CA PRO A 25 -14.95 5.88 -0.90
C PRO A 25 -16.48 5.75 -1.06
N ASN A 26 -17.02 6.19 -2.21
CA ASN A 26 -18.45 6.12 -2.51
C ASN A 26 -18.81 4.90 -3.37
N ALA A 27 -17.87 4.00 -3.63
CA ALA A 27 -18.14 2.80 -4.39
C ALA A 27 -19.29 1.98 -3.75
N PRO A 28 -20.22 1.44 -4.54
CA PRO A 28 -21.27 0.56 -4.03
C PRO A 28 -20.66 -0.75 -3.51
N LYS A 29 -21.40 -1.47 -2.67
CA LYS A 29 -20.97 -2.80 -2.18
C LYS A 29 -20.55 -3.71 -3.35
N GLU A 30 -21.30 -3.70 -4.44
CA GLU A 30 -20.94 -4.34 -5.72
C GLU A 30 -21.33 -3.42 -6.86
N SER A 31 -20.40 -3.18 -7.79
CA SER A 31 -20.65 -2.40 -9.00
C SER A 31 -21.38 -3.23 -10.05
N LYS A 32 -22.31 -2.59 -10.75
CA LYS A 32 -23.01 -3.21 -11.89
C LYS A 32 -22.22 -3.14 -13.20
N ILE A 33 -21.13 -2.36 -13.23
CA ILE A 33 -20.25 -2.23 -14.38
C ILE A 33 -18.90 -2.87 -14.07
N ASN A 34 -18.25 -3.41 -15.10
CA ASN A 34 -16.93 -4.01 -14.99
C ASN A 34 -15.82 -2.93 -14.97
N LEU A 35 -14.56 -3.36 -14.77
CA LEU A 35 -13.43 -2.44 -14.71
C LEU A 35 -13.23 -1.69 -16.04
N VAL A 36 -13.45 -2.33 -17.18
CA VAL A 36 -13.32 -1.70 -18.51
C VAL A 36 -14.29 -0.52 -18.66
N GLU A 37 -15.55 -0.74 -18.31
CA GLU A 37 -16.59 0.29 -18.37
C GLU A 37 -16.36 1.39 -17.34
N SER A 38 -15.96 1.01 -16.12
CA SER A 38 -15.65 1.94 -15.04
C SER A 38 -14.50 2.86 -15.41
N MET A 39 -13.43 2.31 -15.97
CA MET A 39 -12.25 3.05 -16.40
C MET A 39 -12.58 3.98 -17.59
N ALA A 40 -13.34 3.48 -18.58
CA ALA A 40 -13.80 4.28 -19.71
C ALA A 40 -14.61 5.51 -19.24
N LYS A 41 -15.52 5.30 -18.27
CA LYS A 41 -16.33 6.38 -17.68
C LYS A 41 -15.47 7.36 -16.86
N LYS A 42 -14.60 6.86 -15.99
CA LYS A 42 -13.76 7.68 -15.09
C LYS A 42 -12.80 8.60 -15.87
N TYR A 43 -12.22 8.09 -16.95
CA TYR A 43 -11.21 8.84 -17.74
C TYR A 43 -11.78 9.43 -19.04
N HIS A 44 -13.11 9.38 -19.25
CA HIS A 44 -13.78 9.91 -20.44
C HIS A 44 -13.18 9.40 -21.76
N MET A 45 -12.84 8.10 -21.81
CA MET A 45 -12.22 7.48 -22.97
C MET A 45 -13.14 6.42 -23.60
N PRO A 46 -12.94 6.08 -24.89
CA PRO A 46 -13.66 4.97 -25.53
C PRO A 46 -13.44 3.65 -24.80
N VAL A 47 -14.48 2.81 -24.72
CA VAL A 47 -14.41 1.49 -24.06
C VAL A 47 -13.29 0.63 -24.63
N GLU A 48 -13.07 0.68 -25.94
CA GLU A 48 -12.00 -0.07 -26.60
C GLU A 48 -10.59 0.40 -26.16
N GLN A 49 -10.40 1.69 -25.95
CA GLN A 49 -9.14 2.22 -25.40
C GLN A 49 -8.93 1.76 -23.97
N SER A 50 -9.98 1.77 -23.15
CA SER A 50 -9.93 1.24 -21.79
C SER A 50 -9.54 -0.24 -21.77
N ARG A 51 -10.14 -1.05 -22.67
CA ARG A 51 -9.80 -2.48 -22.81
C ARG A 51 -8.32 -2.69 -23.12
N LYS A 52 -7.78 -1.96 -24.09
CA LYS A 52 -6.35 -2.02 -24.45
C LYS A 52 -5.44 -1.64 -23.27
N SER A 53 -5.84 -0.63 -22.48
CA SER A 53 -5.09 -0.23 -21.29
C SER A 53 -5.06 -1.35 -20.25
N ILE A 54 -6.19 -2.02 -20.03
CA ILE A 54 -6.30 -3.14 -19.10
C ILE A 54 -5.48 -4.36 -19.58
N GLU A 55 -5.56 -4.69 -20.85
CA GLU A 55 -4.75 -5.74 -21.47
C GLU A 55 -3.24 -5.46 -21.31
N TYR A 56 -2.83 -4.20 -21.48
CA TYR A 56 -1.46 -3.79 -21.25
C TYR A 56 -1.02 -3.98 -19.78
N ILE A 57 -1.87 -3.60 -18.82
CA ILE A 57 -1.61 -3.82 -17.39
C ILE A 57 -1.50 -5.32 -17.07
N ASN A 58 -2.41 -6.15 -17.60
CA ASN A 58 -2.35 -7.61 -17.45
C ASN A 58 -1.03 -8.19 -18.01
N LYS A 59 -0.58 -7.67 -19.17
CA LYS A 59 0.70 -8.08 -19.78
C LYS A 59 1.90 -7.68 -18.92
N LEU A 60 1.90 -6.48 -18.33
CA LEU A 60 2.94 -6.06 -17.40
C LEU A 60 2.97 -6.95 -16.15
N GLY A 61 1.79 -7.24 -15.57
CA GLY A 61 1.69 -8.16 -14.44
C GLY A 61 2.26 -9.54 -14.76
N LYS A 62 1.95 -10.08 -15.92
CA LYS A 62 2.47 -11.37 -16.38
C LYS A 62 4.00 -11.38 -16.50
N ALA A 63 4.61 -10.28 -16.95
CA ALA A 63 6.07 -10.15 -17.01
C ALA A 63 6.74 -10.19 -15.64
N GLU A 64 6.01 -9.78 -14.58
CA GLU A 64 6.43 -9.84 -13.18
C GLU A 64 5.98 -11.13 -12.45
N GLY A 65 5.44 -12.12 -13.20
CA GLY A 65 4.96 -13.39 -12.64
C GLY A 65 3.59 -13.32 -11.97
N LEU A 66 2.80 -12.27 -12.22
CA LEU A 66 1.46 -12.07 -11.67
C LEU A 66 0.38 -12.44 -12.70
N ASP A 67 -0.65 -13.16 -12.26
CA ASP A 67 -1.80 -13.55 -13.10
C ASP A 67 -2.96 -12.56 -12.91
N PHE A 68 -2.80 -11.34 -13.42
CA PHE A 68 -3.87 -10.35 -13.38
C PHE A 68 -4.99 -10.68 -14.37
N ARG A 69 -6.22 -10.69 -13.88
CA ARG A 69 -7.46 -10.94 -14.64
C ARG A 69 -8.39 -9.75 -14.54
N ASN A 70 -7.86 -8.56 -14.80
CA ASN A 70 -8.55 -7.29 -14.61
C ASN A 70 -9.78 -7.12 -15.52
N ASP A 71 -9.85 -7.83 -16.63
CA ASP A 71 -10.99 -7.84 -17.56
C ASP A 71 -12.28 -8.41 -16.95
N THR A 72 -12.15 -9.29 -15.95
CA THR A 72 -13.26 -9.94 -15.23
C THR A 72 -13.36 -9.52 -13.76
N SER A 73 -12.60 -8.51 -13.33
CA SER A 73 -12.60 -8.01 -11.95
C SER A 73 -13.99 -7.57 -11.50
N ARG A 74 -14.36 -7.96 -10.28
CA ARG A 74 -15.58 -7.52 -9.61
C ARG A 74 -15.26 -6.30 -8.76
N LEU A 75 -15.83 -5.16 -9.16
CA LEU A 75 -15.62 -3.89 -8.47
C LEU A 75 -16.60 -3.76 -7.29
N GLY A 76 -16.11 -3.28 -6.16
CA GLY A 76 -16.91 -3.00 -4.98
C GLY A 76 -16.18 -2.09 -4.01
N ASN A 77 -16.88 -1.72 -2.94
CA ASN A 77 -16.31 -0.93 -1.86
C ASN A 77 -15.21 -1.70 -1.13
N THR A 78 -14.10 -1.04 -0.81
CA THR A 78 -12.92 -1.65 -0.19
C THR A 78 -12.76 -1.34 1.30
N PHE A 79 -13.69 -0.56 1.88
CA PHE A 79 -13.57 -0.07 3.25
C PHE A 79 -13.40 -1.18 4.29
N ASN A 80 -14.21 -2.23 4.23
CA ASN A 80 -14.12 -3.35 5.17
C ASN A 80 -12.84 -4.17 4.98
N ALA A 81 -12.29 -4.26 3.77
CA ALA A 81 -10.99 -4.88 3.53
C ALA A 81 -9.86 -4.08 4.19
N HIS A 82 -9.92 -2.74 4.14
CA HIS A 82 -8.98 -1.87 4.86
C HIS A 82 -9.13 -2.01 6.39
N ARG A 83 -10.37 -2.05 6.92
CA ARG A 83 -10.62 -2.29 8.36
C ARG A 83 -10.05 -3.63 8.82
N LEU A 84 -10.23 -4.69 8.04
CA LEU A 84 -9.66 -6.01 8.34
C LEU A 84 -8.14 -5.97 8.36
N THR A 85 -7.53 -5.26 7.41
CA THR A 85 -6.06 -5.07 7.38
C THR A 85 -5.58 -4.35 8.63
N LYS A 86 -6.25 -3.26 9.05
CA LYS A 86 -5.92 -2.52 10.29
C LYS A 86 -6.10 -3.36 11.54
N TYR A 87 -7.14 -4.15 11.60
CA TYR A 87 -7.37 -5.09 12.70
C TYR A 87 -6.22 -6.09 12.85
N ILE A 88 -5.78 -6.69 11.73
CA ILE A 88 -4.67 -7.64 11.75
C ILE A 88 -3.34 -6.94 12.10
N GLU A 89 -3.11 -5.73 11.57
CA GLU A 89 -1.95 -4.90 11.90
C GLU A 89 -1.88 -4.61 13.40
N SER A 90 -3.02 -4.31 14.05
CA SER A 90 -3.09 -4.01 15.48
C SER A 90 -2.67 -5.17 16.39
N LYS A 91 -2.65 -6.39 15.88
CA LYS A 91 -2.15 -7.57 16.59
C LYS A 91 -0.61 -7.62 16.67
N GLY A 92 0.08 -6.68 16.01
CA GLY A 92 1.55 -6.53 16.10
C GLY A 92 2.35 -7.59 15.32
N ASN A 93 1.71 -8.41 14.49
CA ASN A 93 2.41 -9.39 13.66
C ASN A 93 2.50 -8.90 12.21
N TYR A 94 3.68 -8.41 11.83
CA TYR A 94 3.93 -7.90 10.49
C TYR A 94 3.71 -8.94 9.38
N GLU A 95 4.08 -10.20 9.61
CA GLU A 95 3.90 -11.28 8.63
C GLU A 95 2.42 -11.51 8.32
N ASN A 96 1.55 -11.46 9.34
CA ASN A 96 0.11 -11.59 9.16
C ASN A 96 -0.48 -10.37 8.43
N THR A 97 0.04 -9.17 8.69
CA THR A 97 -0.35 -7.95 7.96
C THR A 97 0.05 -8.05 6.49
N GLU A 98 1.26 -8.46 6.18
CA GLU A 98 1.69 -8.68 4.81
C GLU A 98 0.87 -9.78 4.12
N LYS A 99 0.56 -10.85 4.86
CA LYS A 99 -0.22 -11.97 4.37
C LYS A 99 -1.64 -11.56 3.97
N ILE A 100 -2.37 -10.80 4.82
CA ILE A 100 -3.72 -10.35 4.46
C ILE A 100 -3.71 -9.42 3.25
N ILE A 101 -2.74 -8.53 3.13
CA ILE A 101 -2.61 -7.63 1.97
C ILE A 101 -2.40 -8.45 0.68
N ASN A 102 -1.52 -9.44 0.70
CA ASN A 102 -1.28 -10.32 -0.44
C ASN A 102 -2.51 -11.16 -0.78
N LEU A 103 -3.23 -11.68 0.22
CA LEU A 103 -4.47 -12.43 0.03
C LEU A 103 -5.58 -11.55 -0.60
N LEU A 104 -5.71 -10.29 -0.17
CA LEU A 104 -6.65 -9.34 -0.75
C LEU A 104 -6.30 -9.01 -2.21
N TYR A 105 -5.02 -8.82 -2.54
CA TYR A 105 -4.58 -8.61 -3.92
C TYR A 105 -4.85 -9.84 -4.79
N ASP A 106 -4.53 -11.05 -4.33
CA ASP A 106 -4.81 -12.28 -5.06
C ASP A 106 -6.31 -12.49 -5.25
N ALA A 107 -7.11 -12.26 -4.21
CA ALA A 107 -8.57 -12.33 -4.28
C ALA A 107 -9.14 -11.36 -5.33
N TYR A 108 -8.66 -10.11 -5.35
CA TYR A 108 -9.18 -9.07 -6.22
C TYR A 108 -8.65 -9.21 -7.66
N PHE A 109 -7.33 -9.29 -7.86
CA PHE A 109 -6.71 -9.21 -9.17
C PHE A 109 -6.61 -10.53 -9.92
N THR A 110 -6.55 -11.66 -9.20
CA THR A 110 -6.36 -12.99 -9.79
C THR A 110 -7.62 -13.84 -9.72
N LYS A 111 -8.25 -13.93 -8.54
CA LYS A 111 -9.42 -14.78 -8.33
C LYS A 111 -10.74 -14.09 -8.63
N ASN A 112 -10.73 -12.79 -8.84
CA ASN A 112 -11.90 -11.94 -9.12
C ASN A 112 -13.03 -12.11 -8.08
N LEU A 113 -12.63 -12.26 -6.81
CA LEU A 113 -13.56 -12.31 -5.70
C LEU A 113 -14.00 -10.89 -5.33
N LEU A 114 -15.24 -10.76 -4.90
CA LEU A 114 -15.78 -9.48 -4.43
C LEU A 114 -15.27 -9.21 -2.99
N ILE A 115 -14.24 -8.39 -2.83
CA ILE A 115 -13.62 -8.10 -1.53
C ILE A 115 -14.48 -7.22 -0.60
N SER A 116 -15.68 -6.82 -1.02
CA SER A 116 -16.72 -6.24 -0.18
C SER A 116 -17.70 -7.29 0.37
N ASP A 117 -17.59 -8.56 -0.06
CA ASP A 117 -18.39 -9.66 0.45
C ASP A 117 -17.80 -10.13 1.80
N GLU A 118 -18.64 -10.12 2.83
CA GLU A 118 -18.24 -10.52 4.19
C GLU A 118 -17.72 -11.95 4.26
N LYS A 119 -18.29 -12.88 3.49
CA LYS A 119 -17.80 -14.27 3.43
C LYS A 119 -16.38 -14.35 2.91
N VAL A 120 -16.09 -13.57 1.85
CA VAL A 120 -14.73 -13.47 1.30
C VAL A 120 -13.77 -12.92 2.34
N LEU A 121 -14.14 -11.83 3.03
CA LEU A 121 -13.29 -11.22 4.06
C LEU A 121 -13.07 -12.14 5.26
N ILE A 122 -14.10 -12.90 5.68
CA ILE A 122 -13.96 -13.91 6.74
C ILE A 122 -12.95 -14.96 6.34
N ASP A 123 -13.08 -15.54 5.14
CA ASP A 123 -12.17 -16.58 4.66
C ASP A 123 -10.72 -16.07 4.54
N LEU A 124 -10.51 -14.84 4.05
CA LEU A 124 -9.18 -14.23 3.95
C LEU A 124 -8.60 -13.92 5.33
N GLY A 125 -9.42 -13.44 6.26
CA GLY A 125 -9.01 -13.17 7.64
C GLY A 125 -8.57 -14.43 8.38
N ILE A 126 -9.29 -15.56 8.21
CA ILE A 126 -8.92 -16.87 8.76
C ILE A 126 -7.57 -17.32 8.19
N GLN A 127 -7.37 -17.21 6.88
CA GLN A 127 -6.10 -17.52 6.23
C GLN A 127 -4.95 -16.63 6.77
N ALA A 128 -5.24 -15.41 7.18
CA ALA A 128 -4.26 -14.48 7.76
C ALA A 128 -4.07 -14.65 9.28
N GLY A 129 -4.70 -15.67 9.90
CA GLY A 129 -4.48 -16.03 11.30
C GLY A 129 -5.51 -15.46 12.29
N CYS A 130 -6.66 -14.98 11.82
CA CYS A 130 -7.80 -14.64 12.67
C CYS A 130 -8.71 -15.85 12.90
N THR A 131 -9.53 -15.80 13.93
CA THR A 131 -10.68 -16.70 14.03
C THR A 131 -11.86 -16.14 13.23
N LYS A 132 -12.80 -17.00 12.90
CA LYS A 132 -14.05 -16.60 12.23
C LYS A 132 -14.81 -15.55 13.05
N GLU A 133 -14.94 -15.80 14.34
CA GLU A 133 -15.68 -14.97 15.29
C GLU A 133 -15.06 -13.57 15.40
N GLU A 134 -13.72 -13.48 15.36
CA GLU A 134 -13.02 -12.20 15.37
C GLU A 134 -13.35 -11.35 14.15
N VAL A 135 -13.35 -11.96 12.97
CA VAL A 135 -13.66 -11.23 11.72
C VAL A 135 -15.14 -10.86 11.65
N GLU A 136 -16.05 -11.78 12.02
CA GLU A 136 -17.49 -11.49 12.08
C GLU A 136 -17.79 -10.33 13.05
N LYS A 137 -17.17 -10.33 14.23
CA LYS A 137 -17.31 -9.24 15.20
C LYS A 137 -16.80 -7.91 14.64
N LEU A 138 -15.64 -7.91 14.00
CA LEU A 138 -15.09 -6.72 13.35
C LEU A 138 -16.06 -6.17 12.30
N LEU A 139 -16.55 -7.03 11.40
CA LEU A 139 -17.44 -6.61 10.31
C LEU A 139 -18.79 -6.09 10.81
N ALA A 140 -19.31 -6.64 11.92
CA ALA A 140 -20.53 -6.19 12.57
C ALA A 140 -20.37 -4.88 13.39
N SER A 141 -19.16 -4.40 13.60
CA SER A 141 -18.83 -3.23 14.40
C SER A 141 -18.40 -2.04 13.53
N ASN A 142 -18.03 -0.93 14.18
CA ASN A 142 -17.35 0.21 13.57
C ASN A 142 -15.85 0.27 13.96
N GLU A 143 -15.30 -0.79 14.53
CA GLU A 143 -13.90 -0.84 14.90
C GLU A 143 -12.99 -0.61 13.68
N PHE A 144 -11.87 0.07 13.90
CA PHE A 144 -10.89 0.47 12.87
C PHE A 144 -11.39 1.41 11.77
N THR A 145 -12.60 1.96 11.90
CA THR A 145 -13.08 3.02 11.00
C THR A 145 -12.23 4.28 11.10
N LYS A 146 -11.89 4.68 12.34
CA LYS A 146 -11.11 5.89 12.58
C LYS A 146 -9.69 5.76 12.01
N GLU A 147 -9.07 4.62 12.20
CA GLU A 147 -7.70 4.32 11.73
C GLU A 147 -7.63 4.37 10.20
N VAL A 148 -8.61 3.79 9.50
CA VAL A 148 -8.70 3.88 8.03
C VAL A 148 -8.85 5.33 7.59
N ARG A 149 -9.76 6.10 8.21
CA ARG A 149 -9.97 7.51 7.84
C ARG A 149 -8.76 8.40 8.15
N GLN A 150 -8.03 8.12 9.22
CA GLN A 150 -6.77 8.81 9.53
C GLN A 150 -5.68 8.53 8.50
N ASP A 151 -5.56 7.29 8.02
CA ASP A 151 -4.62 6.95 6.95
C ASP A 151 -4.95 7.70 5.65
N GLU A 152 -6.24 7.76 5.30
CA GLU A 152 -6.69 8.49 4.10
C GLU A 152 -6.45 9.99 4.22
N GLU A 153 -6.75 10.58 5.38
CA GLU A 153 -6.50 12.00 5.64
C GLU A 153 -5.00 12.32 5.56
N ALA A 154 -4.16 11.46 6.14
CA ALA A 154 -2.71 11.58 6.00
C ALA A 154 -2.28 11.47 4.53
N GLY A 155 -2.84 10.53 3.78
CA GLY A 155 -2.58 10.39 2.35
C GLY A 155 -2.97 11.66 1.57
N TYR A 156 -4.15 12.19 1.78
CA TYR A 156 -4.60 13.43 1.12
C TYR A 156 -3.72 14.64 1.47
N SER A 157 -3.27 14.75 2.73
CA SER A 157 -2.35 15.83 3.16
C SER A 157 -0.97 15.73 2.48
N GLU A 158 -0.52 14.52 2.16
CA GLU A 158 0.70 14.27 1.39
C GLU A 158 0.50 14.34 -0.14
N GLY A 159 -0.70 14.72 -0.61
CA GLY A 159 -1.02 14.86 -2.03
C GLY A 159 -1.24 13.53 -2.76
N VAL A 160 -1.61 12.48 -2.05
CA VAL A 160 -1.98 11.20 -2.69
C VAL A 160 -3.30 11.34 -3.43
N HIS A 161 -3.27 11.13 -4.74
CA HIS A 161 -4.45 11.10 -5.62
C HIS A 161 -4.64 9.76 -6.32
N GLY A 162 -3.76 8.79 -6.03
CA GLY A 162 -3.79 7.46 -6.63
C GLY A 162 -2.70 6.57 -6.07
N VAL A 163 -2.76 5.30 -6.42
CA VAL A 163 -1.82 4.28 -5.95
C VAL A 163 -1.20 3.53 -7.14
N PRO A 164 -0.01 2.97 -7.01
CA PRO A 164 0.83 2.95 -5.82
C PRO A 164 1.44 4.32 -5.51
N TYR A 165 1.62 4.62 -4.24
CA TYR A 165 2.27 5.83 -3.76
C TYR A 165 3.22 5.45 -2.61
N PHE A 166 4.47 5.90 -2.66
CA PHE A 166 5.48 5.55 -1.68
C PHE A 166 6.06 6.81 -1.07
N ILE A 167 6.14 6.84 0.25
CA ILE A 167 6.88 7.84 1.01
C ILE A 167 8.04 7.11 1.66
N ILE A 168 9.27 7.50 1.32
CA ILE A 168 10.49 6.86 1.81
C ILE A 168 11.34 7.94 2.46
N ASN A 169 11.20 8.11 3.78
CA ASN A 169 11.68 9.28 4.51
C ASN A 169 11.13 10.58 3.89
N ASN A 170 11.97 11.40 3.26
CA ASN A 170 11.58 12.66 2.63
C ASN A 170 11.43 12.55 1.09
N GLU A 171 11.56 11.35 0.54
CA GLU A 171 11.41 11.10 -0.89
C GLU A 171 10.03 10.53 -1.19
N VAL A 172 9.42 11.00 -2.28
CA VAL A 172 8.09 10.57 -2.73
C VAL A 172 8.19 9.93 -4.10
N ILE A 173 7.52 8.80 -4.28
CA ILE A 173 7.34 8.15 -5.57
C ILE A 173 5.84 8.00 -5.81
N SER A 174 5.34 8.67 -6.84
CA SER A 174 3.93 8.60 -7.25
C SER A 174 3.79 7.72 -8.49
N GLY A 175 3.00 6.65 -8.37
CA GLY A 175 2.77 5.70 -9.45
C GLY A 175 3.81 4.57 -9.52
N ALA A 176 3.60 3.69 -10.51
CA ALA A 176 4.54 2.62 -10.83
C ALA A 176 5.69 3.19 -11.65
N VAL A 177 6.90 3.20 -11.08
CA VAL A 177 8.12 3.68 -11.75
C VAL A 177 8.98 2.52 -12.20
N PRO A 178 9.88 2.72 -13.19
CA PRO A 178 10.86 1.73 -13.59
C PRO A 178 11.76 1.29 -12.43
N LYS A 179 12.24 0.04 -12.48
CA LYS A 179 13.09 -0.57 -11.45
C LYS A 179 14.35 0.27 -11.15
N GLU A 180 14.94 0.86 -12.16
CA GLU A 180 16.15 1.68 -12.00
C GLU A 180 15.87 2.99 -11.25
N GLU A 181 14.75 3.65 -11.54
CA GLU A 181 14.33 4.84 -10.81
C GLU A 181 14.06 4.55 -9.33
N MET A 182 13.35 3.46 -9.03
CA MET A 182 13.13 2.98 -7.66
C MET A 182 14.46 2.72 -6.95
N LYS A 183 15.43 2.10 -7.64
CA LYS A 183 16.76 1.83 -7.12
C LYS A 183 17.51 3.10 -6.75
N GLU A 184 17.49 4.09 -7.64
CA GLU A 184 18.15 5.38 -7.38
C GLU A 184 17.59 6.08 -6.12
N VAL A 185 16.27 6.07 -5.96
CA VAL A 185 15.63 6.65 -4.76
C VAL A 185 16.06 5.90 -3.50
N LEU A 186 15.99 4.56 -3.48
CA LEU A 186 16.38 3.76 -2.33
C LEU A 186 17.84 4.02 -1.91
N LEU A 187 18.75 4.03 -2.88
CA LEU A 187 20.18 4.27 -2.61
C LEU A 187 20.43 5.72 -2.16
N ARG A 188 19.71 6.70 -2.70
CA ARG A 188 19.80 8.10 -2.27
C ARG A 188 19.36 8.29 -0.83
N VAL A 189 18.24 7.66 -0.44
CA VAL A 189 17.74 7.69 0.95
C VAL A 189 18.79 7.11 1.90
N LEU A 190 19.35 5.93 1.62
CA LEU A 190 20.37 5.31 2.47
C LEU A 190 21.61 6.19 2.61
N LYS A 191 22.11 6.76 1.50
CA LYS A 191 23.27 7.65 1.53
C LYS A 191 23.03 8.90 2.38
N ASN A 192 21.81 9.44 2.36
CA ASN A 192 21.45 10.60 3.17
C ASN A 192 21.39 10.25 4.67
N GLU A 193 20.87 9.07 5.03
CA GLU A 193 20.85 8.60 6.42
C GLU A 193 22.28 8.32 6.95
N GLU A 194 23.16 7.74 6.14
CA GLU A 194 24.56 7.53 6.51
C GLU A 194 25.30 8.85 6.76
N LYS A 195 24.98 9.93 6.03
CA LYS A 195 25.54 11.25 6.27
C LYS A 195 25.05 11.84 7.59
N LYS A 196 23.73 11.78 7.85
CA LYS A 196 23.16 12.23 9.12
C LYS A 196 23.75 11.49 10.32
N GLY A 197 24.01 10.18 10.17
CA GLY A 197 24.63 9.38 11.23
C GLY A 197 26.11 9.72 11.49
N LYS A 198 26.83 10.25 10.47
CA LYS A 198 28.24 10.68 10.61
C LYS A 198 28.37 12.11 11.16
N ASP A 199 27.40 12.96 10.84
CA ASP A 199 27.35 14.35 11.33
C ASP A 199 26.59 14.48 12.65
N GLY A 200 26.42 13.40 13.40
CA GLY A 200 25.53 13.19 14.56
C GLY A 200 25.68 14.11 15.76
N HIS A 201 26.12 15.35 15.56
CA HIS A 201 25.91 16.45 16.48
C HIS A 201 24.83 17.39 15.92
N PRO A 202 23.84 17.81 16.74
CA PRO A 202 22.91 18.85 16.34
C PRO A 202 23.70 20.08 15.86
N GLU A 203 23.28 20.71 14.77
CA GLU A 203 23.95 21.93 14.28
C GLU A 203 24.19 22.92 15.43
N GLY A 204 25.44 23.27 15.66
CA GLY A 204 25.84 24.20 16.71
C GLY A 204 26.43 23.57 17.99
N VAL A 205 26.57 22.25 18.06
CA VAL A 205 27.23 21.58 19.20
C VAL A 205 28.63 21.12 18.79
N VAL A 206 29.64 21.45 19.57
CA VAL A 206 31.01 20.93 19.46
C VAL A 206 31.29 20.14 20.72
N CYS A 207 31.77 18.90 20.57
CA CYS A 207 32.18 18.05 21.69
C CYS A 207 33.70 17.94 21.69
N ASP A 208 34.31 18.14 22.86
CA ASP A 208 35.73 17.97 23.11
C ASP A 208 35.95 17.10 24.38
N GLU A 209 37.18 16.95 24.82
CA GLU A 209 37.54 16.13 25.98
C GLU A 209 36.87 16.59 27.30
N THR A 210 36.25 17.77 27.32
CA THR A 210 35.56 18.36 28.48
C THR A 210 34.04 18.24 28.39
N GLY A 211 33.48 17.80 27.27
CA GLY A 211 32.03 17.61 27.05
C GLY A 211 31.52 18.26 25.77
N CYS A 212 30.18 18.28 25.58
CA CYS A 212 29.51 18.87 24.42
C CYS A 212 29.03 20.29 24.76
N HIS A 213 29.41 21.31 23.95
CA HIS A 213 29.09 22.71 24.14
C HIS A 213 28.45 23.32 22.89
N PHE A 214 27.53 24.26 23.05
CA PHE A 214 27.00 25.04 21.94
C PHE A 214 28.06 26.00 21.41
N LYS A 215 28.25 26.10 20.10
CA LYS A 215 29.05 27.14 19.50
C LYS A 215 28.47 28.52 19.90
N LYS A 216 29.22 29.30 20.68
CA LYS A 216 28.89 30.72 20.87
C LYS A 216 29.09 31.44 19.54
N LYS A 217 28.05 32.22 19.12
CA LYS A 217 28.13 33.13 17.98
C LYS A 217 29.14 34.21 18.26
#